data_8e4b8f332eeb90c1b180d74bce93c98e
#
_entry.id   8e4b8f332eeb90c1b180d74bce93c98e
#
_cell.length_a   1.000
_cell.length_b   1.000
_cell.length_c   1.000
_cell.angle_alpha   90.00
_cell.angle_beta   90.00
_cell.angle_gamma   90.00
#
_symmetry.space_group_name_H-M   'P 1'
#
loop_
_entity.id
_entity.type
_entity.pdbx_description
1 polymer ?
#
loop_
_entity_poly.entity_id
_entity_poly.type
_entity_poly.pdbx_seq_one_letter_code
_entity_poly.pdbx_strand_id
1 'polypeptide(L)'
;MPIEKIEQPELLPITDALRLRKYDGEHAFALPWYLDPETVWLVDGDRDIYTPELLNKMYTHQDTHGELYFIEALESGVWKPVGDVCLSLDDFAIVIGEKAYRRKGAGRATVSALIERARGLGWERVRVSDIYDFNAASQRLFTSLGFRQEAKTEKGHSYVLTLDGKESA
;
A
#
# COMPACT_ATOMS: atom_id res chain seq x y z
N MET A 1 5.68 10.78 14.64
CA MET A 1 4.69 10.66 13.61
C MET A 1 5.30 10.80 12.26
N PRO A 2 4.98 9.91 11.38
CA PRO A 2 5.59 9.93 10.05
C PRO A 2 5.19 11.14 9.22
N ILE A 3 3.98 11.66 9.41
CA ILE A 3 3.56 12.89 8.77
C ILE A 3 3.48 13.95 9.86
N GLU A 4 4.35 14.95 9.72
CA GLU A 4 4.55 15.90 10.80
C GLU A 4 3.29 16.62 11.19
N LYS A 5 3.01 16.66 12.50
CA LYS A 5 1.85 17.37 13.08
C LYS A 5 0.49 16.78 12.69
N ILE A 6 0.47 15.61 12.10
CA ILE A 6 -0.78 14.95 11.73
C ILE A 6 -0.83 13.60 12.43
N GLU A 7 -1.92 13.36 13.15
CA GLU A 7 -2.09 12.09 13.83
C GLU A 7 -2.65 11.05 12.88
N GLN A 8 -2.01 9.89 12.81
CA GLN A 8 -2.47 8.78 12.00
C GLN A 8 -3.67 8.13 12.67
N PRO A 9 -4.77 7.89 11.97
CA PRO A 9 -5.93 7.23 12.59
C PRO A 9 -5.62 5.78 12.96
N GLU A 10 -6.19 5.32 14.08
CA GLU A 10 -6.04 3.93 14.50
C GLU A 10 -6.78 2.99 13.56
N LEU A 11 -7.95 3.40 13.11
CA LEU A 11 -8.75 2.64 12.16
C LEU A 11 -9.27 3.57 11.08
N LEU A 12 -9.23 3.08 9.85
CA LEU A 12 -9.77 3.82 8.71
C LEU A 12 -10.70 2.87 7.96
N PRO A 13 -12.01 2.96 8.22
CA PRO A 13 -12.96 2.09 7.54
C PRO A 13 -13.03 2.39 6.04
N ILE A 14 -13.14 1.36 5.23
CA ILE A 14 -13.25 1.51 3.78
C ILE A 14 -14.63 1.05 3.32
N THR A 15 -15.02 -0.18 3.71
CA THR A 15 -16.35 -0.72 3.45
C THR A 15 -16.79 -1.43 4.73
N ASP A 16 -17.99 -2.02 4.73
CA ASP A 16 -18.45 -2.80 5.88
C ASP A 16 -17.55 -4.02 6.16
N ALA A 17 -16.81 -4.47 5.16
CA ALA A 17 -16.00 -5.67 5.26
C ALA A 17 -14.51 -5.43 5.02
N LEU A 18 -14.09 -4.18 4.91
CA LEU A 18 -12.69 -3.84 4.64
C LEU A 18 -12.30 -2.59 5.40
N ARG A 19 -11.16 -2.63 6.09
CA ARG A 19 -10.67 -1.48 6.84
C ARG A 19 -9.14 -1.48 6.89
N LEU A 20 -8.58 -0.34 7.28
CA LEU A 20 -7.16 -0.23 7.56
C LEU A 20 -6.97 -0.09 9.07
N ARG A 21 -5.99 -0.82 9.61
CA ARG A 21 -5.63 -0.72 11.03
C ARG A 21 -4.17 -0.26 11.11
N LYS A 22 -3.95 0.78 11.91
CA LYS A 22 -2.62 1.34 12.10
C LYS A 22 -1.64 0.27 12.56
N TYR A 23 -0.44 0.28 12.00
CA TYR A 23 0.63 -0.63 12.39
C TYR A 23 0.94 -0.44 13.89
N ASP A 24 1.05 -1.53 14.62
CA ASP A 24 1.26 -1.50 16.06
C ASP A 24 2.55 -2.22 16.50
N GLY A 25 3.39 -2.60 15.55
CA GLY A 25 4.63 -3.31 15.85
C GLY A 25 4.50 -4.83 15.78
N GLU A 26 3.27 -5.36 15.70
CA GLU A 26 3.03 -6.80 15.64
C GLU A 26 2.80 -7.20 14.21
N HIS A 27 3.67 -8.05 13.66
CA HIS A 27 3.60 -8.39 12.25
C HIS A 27 4.00 -9.83 11.92
N ALA A 28 4.08 -10.71 12.91
CA ALA A 28 4.48 -12.09 12.66
C ALA A 28 3.55 -12.78 11.64
N PHE A 29 2.26 -12.44 11.64
CA PHE A 29 1.30 -13.02 10.72
C PHE A 29 1.59 -12.67 9.26
N ALA A 30 2.37 -11.63 9.01
CA ALA A 30 2.66 -11.18 7.65
C ALA A 30 3.83 -11.93 7.02
N LEU A 31 4.66 -12.59 7.82
CA LEU A 31 5.83 -13.28 7.27
C LEU A 31 5.48 -14.27 6.15
N PRO A 32 4.44 -15.10 6.29
CA PRO A 32 4.09 -16.02 5.19
C PRO A 32 3.87 -15.33 3.85
N TRP A 33 3.40 -14.08 3.84
CA TRP A 33 3.20 -13.34 2.58
C TRP A 33 4.53 -13.15 1.85
N TYR A 34 5.59 -12.90 2.62
CA TYR A 34 6.92 -12.56 2.10
C TYR A 34 7.84 -13.79 2.02
N LEU A 35 7.32 -14.97 2.36
CA LEU A 35 8.00 -16.23 2.09
C LEU A 35 7.59 -16.80 0.72
N ASP A 36 6.62 -16.18 0.05
CA ASP A 36 6.19 -16.59 -1.27
C ASP A 36 7.06 -15.88 -2.31
N PRO A 37 7.87 -16.63 -3.08
CA PRO A 37 8.76 -16.01 -4.07
C PRO A 37 8.02 -15.20 -5.13
N GLU A 38 6.78 -15.55 -5.42
CA GLU A 38 6.01 -14.80 -6.41
C GLU A 38 5.61 -13.44 -5.88
N THR A 39 5.20 -13.37 -4.61
CA THR A 39 4.90 -12.09 -3.96
C THR A 39 6.14 -11.21 -3.94
N VAL A 40 7.28 -11.77 -3.55
CA VAL A 40 8.54 -11.02 -3.48
C VAL A 40 8.98 -10.54 -4.87
N TRP A 41 8.76 -11.38 -5.89
CA TRP A 41 9.05 -10.98 -7.26
C TRP A 41 8.27 -9.73 -7.66
N LEU A 42 6.99 -9.67 -7.29
CA LEU A 42 6.15 -8.52 -7.64
C LEU A 42 6.48 -7.28 -6.81
N VAL A 43 6.99 -7.48 -5.59
CA VAL A 43 7.28 -6.37 -4.67
C VAL A 43 8.69 -5.82 -4.88
N ASP A 44 9.68 -6.69 -4.96
CA ASP A 44 11.09 -6.32 -4.97
C ASP A 44 11.79 -6.54 -6.30
N GLY A 45 11.17 -7.25 -7.22
CA GLY A 45 11.79 -7.55 -8.51
C GLY A 45 12.83 -8.66 -8.45
N ASP A 46 12.88 -9.43 -7.37
CA ASP A 46 13.67 -10.64 -7.26
C ASP A 46 12.86 -11.68 -6.51
N ARG A 47 13.40 -12.87 -6.28
CA ARG A 47 12.68 -13.94 -5.60
C ARG A 47 13.32 -14.34 -4.28
N ASP A 48 14.12 -13.44 -3.70
CA ASP A 48 14.77 -13.69 -2.43
C ASP A 48 13.78 -13.46 -1.30
N ILE A 49 13.27 -14.55 -0.73
CA ILE A 49 12.24 -14.46 0.30
C ILE A 49 12.79 -13.80 1.56
N TYR A 50 11.87 -13.24 2.33
CA TYR A 50 12.24 -12.46 3.50
C TYR A 50 12.59 -13.36 4.68
N THR A 51 13.40 -12.80 5.58
CA THR A 51 13.62 -13.35 6.92
C THR A 51 12.80 -12.52 7.90
N PRO A 52 12.57 -12.99 9.12
CA PRO A 52 11.91 -12.15 10.13
C PRO A 52 12.62 -10.82 10.34
N GLU A 53 13.95 -10.80 10.28
CA GLU A 53 14.73 -9.59 10.46
C GLU A 53 14.51 -8.59 9.32
N LEU A 54 14.46 -9.08 8.09
CA LEU A 54 14.23 -8.22 6.93
C LEU A 54 12.81 -7.67 6.94
N LEU A 55 11.84 -8.50 7.33
CA LEU A 55 10.46 -8.06 7.43
C LEU A 55 10.32 -6.94 8.46
N ASN A 56 10.94 -7.12 9.63
CA ASN A 56 10.92 -6.10 10.66
C ASN A 56 11.56 -4.80 10.18
N LYS A 57 12.65 -4.91 9.43
CA LYS A 57 13.34 -3.73 8.90
C LYS A 57 12.47 -2.99 7.91
N MET A 58 11.77 -3.71 7.04
CA MET A 58 10.88 -3.09 6.06
C MET A 58 9.75 -2.32 6.74
N TYR A 59 9.07 -2.97 7.70
CA TYR A 59 7.94 -2.31 8.38
C TYR A 59 8.41 -1.14 9.23
N THR A 60 9.56 -1.26 9.90
CA THR A 60 10.10 -0.16 10.67
C THR A 60 10.39 1.05 9.79
N HIS A 61 10.95 0.80 8.61
CA HIS A 61 11.23 1.88 7.66
C HIS A 61 9.94 2.55 7.20
N GLN A 62 8.93 1.76 6.84
CA GLN A 62 7.66 2.30 6.37
C GLN A 62 6.92 3.06 7.48
N ASP A 63 6.95 2.53 8.70
CA ASP A 63 6.30 3.19 9.84
C ASP A 63 6.97 4.51 10.18
N THR A 64 8.28 4.62 9.96
CA THR A 64 9.03 5.84 10.21
C THR A 64 8.77 6.91 9.14
N HIS A 65 8.60 6.49 7.89
CA HIS A 65 8.54 7.42 6.76
C HIS A 65 7.15 7.66 6.21
N GLY A 66 6.13 6.97 6.70
CA GLY A 66 4.77 7.12 6.20
C GLY A 66 3.74 6.62 7.19
N GLU A 67 2.50 6.59 6.75
CA GLU A 67 1.43 5.99 7.54
C GLU A 67 1.29 4.54 7.11
N LEU A 68 1.73 3.64 7.95
CA LEU A 68 1.70 2.21 7.67
C LEU A 68 0.45 1.60 8.30
N TYR A 69 -0.28 0.82 7.51
CA TYR A 69 -1.48 0.12 7.96
C TYR A 69 -1.44 -1.33 7.53
N PHE A 70 -2.13 -2.18 8.29
CA PHE A 70 -2.54 -3.47 7.77
C PHE A 70 -3.93 -3.35 7.17
N ILE A 71 -4.13 -4.01 6.04
CA ILE A 71 -5.43 -4.10 5.39
C ILE A 71 -6.14 -5.29 6.04
N GLU A 72 -7.33 -5.04 6.61
CA GLU A 72 -8.08 -6.10 7.28
C GLU A 72 -9.41 -6.33 6.59
N ALA A 73 -9.75 -7.60 6.40
CA ALA A 73 -11.03 -8.02 5.83
C ALA A 73 -11.85 -8.73 6.90
N LEU A 74 -13.15 -8.46 6.91
CA LEU A 74 -14.06 -9.11 7.85
C LEU A 74 -14.44 -10.47 7.29
N GLU A 75 -14.16 -11.52 8.08
CA GLU A 75 -14.43 -12.88 7.66
C GLU A 75 -15.03 -13.64 8.82
N SER A 76 -16.26 -14.07 8.69
CA SER A 76 -16.97 -14.79 9.75
C SER A 76 -16.96 -14.05 11.08
N GLY A 77 -17.18 -12.74 11.03
CA GLY A 77 -17.23 -11.91 12.23
C GLY A 77 -15.88 -11.53 12.81
N VAL A 78 -14.77 -11.89 12.15
CA VAL A 78 -13.43 -11.60 12.65
C VAL A 78 -12.66 -10.80 11.62
N TRP A 79 -11.99 -9.74 12.05
CA TRP A 79 -11.11 -8.96 11.18
C TRP A 79 -9.78 -9.70 11.01
N LYS A 80 -9.46 -9.99 9.75
CA LYS A 80 -8.27 -10.77 9.40
C LYS A 80 -7.32 -9.91 8.58
N PRO A 81 -6.03 -9.80 8.96
CA PRO A 81 -5.09 -9.06 8.12
C PRO A 81 -4.84 -9.80 6.82
N VAL A 82 -4.94 -9.10 5.71
CA VAL A 82 -4.80 -9.69 4.37
C VAL A 82 -3.75 -8.99 3.52
N GLY A 83 -3.18 -7.88 4.01
CA GLY A 83 -2.16 -7.15 3.28
C GLY A 83 -1.65 -5.97 4.07
N ASP A 84 -0.76 -5.22 3.46
CA ASP A 84 -0.23 -4.01 4.07
C ASP A 84 -0.22 -2.87 3.05
N VAL A 85 -0.23 -1.64 3.56
CA VAL A 85 -0.19 -0.45 2.71
C VAL A 85 0.47 0.68 3.48
N CYS A 86 1.29 1.45 2.78
CA CYS A 86 1.95 2.61 3.38
C CYS A 86 1.71 3.85 2.52
N LEU A 87 1.18 4.90 3.14
CA LEU A 87 1.01 6.19 2.51
C LEU A 87 2.19 7.06 2.92
N SER A 88 3.06 7.38 1.98
CA SER A 88 4.20 8.27 2.21
C SER A 88 4.32 9.24 1.04
N LEU A 89 5.09 10.31 1.24
CA LEU A 89 5.20 11.35 0.21
C LEU A 89 5.85 10.86 -1.07
N ASP A 90 6.81 9.95 -0.95
CA ASP A 90 7.60 9.56 -2.12
C ASP A 90 7.31 8.18 -2.65
N ASP A 91 6.72 7.32 -1.84
CA ASP A 91 6.57 5.94 -2.27
C ASP A 91 5.37 5.27 -1.63
N PHE A 92 4.22 5.40 -2.28
CA PHE A 92 3.03 4.65 -1.90
C PHE A 92 3.29 3.18 -2.18
N ALA A 93 3.07 2.32 -1.20
CA ALA A 93 3.33 0.89 -1.34
C ALA A 93 2.12 0.09 -0.85
N ILE A 94 1.74 -0.94 -1.58
CA ILE A 94 0.62 -1.80 -1.22
C ILE A 94 0.90 -3.24 -1.62
N VAL A 95 0.60 -4.17 -0.72
CA VAL A 95 0.70 -5.60 -0.99
C VAL A 95 -0.56 -6.28 -0.45
N ILE A 96 -1.29 -6.98 -1.32
CA ILE A 96 -2.35 -7.89 -0.89
C ILE A 96 -1.68 -9.24 -0.70
N GLY A 97 -1.35 -9.58 0.54
CA GLY A 97 -0.55 -10.76 0.86
C GLY A 97 -1.33 -12.06 0.77
N GLU A 98 -2.64 -12.02 1.11
CA GLU A 98 -3.48 -13.22 1.04
C GLU A 98 -4.02 -13.38 -0.37
N LYS A 99 -3.61 -14.44 -1.04
CA LYS A 99 -3.98 -14.64 -2.45
C LYS A 99 -5.48 -14.70 -2.68
N ALA A 100 -6.22 -15.19 -1.70
CA ALA A 100 -7.68 -15.30 -1.82
C ALA A 100 -8.36 -13.93 -1.95
N TYR A 101 -7.69 -12.86 -1.54
CA TYR A 101 -8.26 -11.52 -1.61
C TYR A 101 -7.74 -10.71 -2.80
N ARG A 102 -6.92 -11.30 -3.66
CA ARG A 102 -6.45 -10.64 -4.87
C ARG A 102 -7.54 -10.64 -5.93
N ARG A 103 -7.56 -9.60 -6.77
CA ARG A 103 -8.49 -9.46 -7.90
C ARG A 103 -9.96 -9.41 -7.45
N LYS A 104 -10.20 -8.96 -6.23
CA LYS A 104 -11.56 -8.84 -5.69
C LYS A 104 -11.88 -7.41 -5.27
N GLY A 105 -11.06 -6.47 -5.70
CA GLY A 105 -11.31 -5.05 -5.44
C GLY A 105 -10.72 -4.50 -4.16
N ALA A 106 -10.06 -5.33 -3.33
CA ALA A 106 -9.49 -4.87 -2.07
C ALA A 106 -8.38 -3.84 -2.30
N GLY A 107 -7.51 -4.09 -3.29
CA GLY A 107 -6.43 -3.15 -3.60
C GLY A 107 -6.97 -1.83 -4.10
N ARG A 108 -7.94 -1.87 -5.02
CA ARG A 108 -8.52 -0.65 -5.56
C ARG A 108 -9.22 0.17 -4.49
N ALA A 109 -10.01 -0.48 -3.64
CA ALA A 109 -10.71 0.21 -2.56
C ALA A 109 -9.74 0.84 -1.57
N THR A 110 -8.65 0.13 -1.25
CA THR A 110 -7.63 0.62 -0.33
C THR A 110 -6.90 1.83 -0.90
N VAL A 111 -6.44 1.73 -2.16
CA VAL A 111 -5.74 2.85 -2.79
C VAL A 111 -6.66 4.06 -2.88
N SER A 112 -7.92 3.86 -3.28
CA SER A 112 -8.88 4.96 -3.37
C SER A 112 -9.07 5.65 -2.03
N ALA A 113 -9.16 4.89 -0.94
CA ALA A 113 -9.34 5.46 0.40
C ALA A 113 -8.12 6.31 0.80
N LEU A 114 -6.92 5.85 0.48
CA LEU A 114 -5.73 6.61 0.84
C LEU A 114 -5.48 7.79 -0.08
N ILE A 115 -5.96 7.75 -1.32
CA ILE A 115 -5.96 8.94 -2.18
C ILE A 115 -6.83 10.03 -1.53
N GLU A 116 -8.00 9.65 -1.00
CA GLU A 116 -8.85 10.62 -0.32
C GLU A 116 -8.21 11.16 0.95
N ARG A 117 -7.51 10.30 1.68
CA ARG A 117 -6.77 10.77 2.85
C ARG A 117 -5.69 11.77 2.45
N ALA A 118 -4.96 11.48 1.38
CA ALA A 118 -3.91 12.40 0.90
C ALA A 118 -4.51 13.75 0.50
N ARG A 119 -5.69 13.74 -0.14
CA ARG A 119 -6.37 14.99 -0.45
C ARG A 119 -6.72 15.75 0.81
N GLY A 120 -7.24 15.07 1.82
CA GLY A 120 -7.57 15.70 3.09
C GLY A 120 -6.37 16.26 3.82
N LEU A 121 -5.18 15.67 3.60
CA LEU A 121 -3.94 16.16 4.18
C LEU A 121 -3.37 17.35 3.39
N GLY A 122 -3.97 17.70 2.26
CA GLY A 122 -3.51 18.80 1.43
C GLY A 122 -2.34 18.46 0.51
N TRP A 123 -2.10 17.17 0.28
CA TRP A 123 -1.00 16.76 -0.59
C TRP A 123 -1.33 17.11 -2.04
N GLU A 124 -0.28 17.42 -2.80
CA GLU A 124 -0.44 17.77 -4.22
C GLU A 124 -0.38 16.56 -5.12
N ARG A 125 0.17 15.45 -4.65
CA ARG A 125 0.31 14.25 -5.46
C ARG A 125 0.53 13.03 -4.59
N VAL A 126 0.29 11.86 -5.18
CA VAL A 126 0.65 10.57 -4.62
C VAL A 126 1.57 9.90 -5.65
N ARG A 127 2.66 9.33 -5.19
CA ARG A 127 3.67 8.77 -6.06
C ARG A 127 4.00 7.34 -5.67
N VAL A 128 4.16 6.48 -6.66
CA VAL A 128 4.69 5.12 -6.50
C VAL A 128 6.06 5.13 -7.15
N SER A 129 7.11 4.80 -6.38
CA SER A 129 8.47 4.95 -6.88
C SER A 129 8.80 3.97 -7.99
N ASP A 130 8.19 2.79 -7.98
CA ASP A 130 8.47 1.80 -9.01
C ASP A 130 7.34 0.79 -9.13
N ILE A 131 6.81 0.63 -10.33
CA ILE A 131 5.94 -0.48 -10.68
C ILE A 131 6.65 -1.21 -11.82
N TYR A 132 6.98 -2.47 -11.59
CA TYR A 132 7.76 -3.23 -12.55
C TYR A 132 6.95 -3.55 -13.81
N ASP A 133 7.63 -3.58 -14.94
CA ASP A 133 6.97 -3.81 -16.23
C ASP A 133 6.27 -5.17 -16.29
N PHE A 134 6.75 -6.14 -15.52
CA PHE A 134 6.11 -7.46 -15.48
C PHE A 134 4.94 -7.53 -14.50
N ASN A 135 4.67 -6.48 -13.73
CA ASN A 135 3.56 -6.46 -12.79
C ASN A 135 2.34 -5.81 -13.42
N ALA A 136 1.68 -6.56 -14.31
CA ALA A 136 0.55 -6.04 -15.06
C ALA A 136 -0.64 -5.67 -14.17
N ALA A 137 -0.84 -6.41 -13.07
CA ALA A 137 -1.96 -6.13 -12.17
C ALA A 137 -1.82 -4.77 -11.50
N SER A 138 -0.62 -4.42 -11.01
CA SER A 138 -0.39 -3.10 -10.43
C SER A 138 -0.50 -2.00 -11.45
N GLN A 139 0.04 -2.21 -12.65
CA GLN A 139 -0.09 -1.21 -13.71
C GLN A 139 -1.55 -0.90 -14.00
N ARG A 140 -2.38 -1.95 -14.14
CA ARG A 140 -3.81 -1.74 -14.39
C ARG A 140 -4.50 -1.05 -13.24
N LEU A 141 -4.17 -1.45 -12.01
CA LEU A 141 -4.79 -0.87 -10.82
C LEU A 141 -4.52 0.63 -10.76
N PHE A 142 -3.25 1.01 -10.78
CA PHE A 142 -2.90 2.42 -10.60
C PHE A 142 -3.32 3.27 -11.80
N THR A 143 -3.19 2.74 -13.03
CA THR A 143 -3.65 3.46 -14.22
C THR A 143 -5.15 3.69 -14.17
N SER A 144 -5.92 2.69 -13.70
CA SER A 144 -7.38 2.83 -13.62
C SER A 144 -7.80 3.89 -12.62
N LEU A 145 -6.93 4.24 -11.68
CA LEU A 145 -7.20 5.27 -10.68
C LEU A 145 -6.64 6.64 -11.07
N GLY A 146 -6.09 6.75 -12.28
CA GLY A 146 -5.61 8.02 -12.80
C GLY A 146 -4.13 8.26 -12.69
N PHE A 147 -3.38 7.31 -12.15
CA PHE A 147 -1.92 7.44 -12.10
C PHE A 147 -1.35 7.35 -13.50
N ARG A 148 -0.28 8.08 -13.75
CA ARG A 148 0.42 8.07 -15.04
C ARG A 148 1.89 7.75 -14.83
N GLN A 149 2.51 7.12 -15.82
CA GLN A 149 3.94 6.87 -15.79
C GLN A 149 4.68 8.20 -15.72
N GLU A 150 5.69 8.26 -14.87
CA GLU A 150 6.47 9.47 -14.69
C GLU A 150 7.89 9.32 -15.23
N ALA A 151 8.62 8.34 -14.77
CA ALA A 151 10.01 8.15 -15.18
C ALA A 151 10.33 6.67 -15.27
N LYS A 152 11.26 6.33 -16.17
CA LYS A 152 11.69 4.96 -16.32
C LYS A 152 12.66 4.60 -15.21
N THR A 153 12.52 3.38 -14.67
CA THR A 153 13.41 2.81 -13.68
C THR A 153 14.14 1.63 -14.31
N GLU A 154 14.95 0.95 -13.52
CA GLU A 154 15.70 -0.18 -14.05
C GLU A 154 14.79 -1.29 -14.59
N LYS A 155 13.70 -1.60 -13.88
CA LYS A 155 12.82 -2.70 -14.26
C LYS A 155 11.38 -2.28 -14.51
N GLY A 156 11.08 -1.00 -14.48
CA GLY A 156 9.73 -0.53 -14.65
C GLY A 156 9.64 0.98 -14.79
N HIS A 157 8.65 1.56 -14.12
CA HIS A 157 8.42 3.00 -14.15
C HIS A 157 7.90 3.47 -12.81
N SER A 158 8.21 4.72 -12.45
CA SER A 158 7.49 5.38 -11.37
C SER A 158 6.16 5.88 -11.91
N TYR A 159 5.19 6.03 -11.02
CA TYR A 159 3.85 6.50 -11.38
C TYR A 159 3.45 7.61 -10.44
N VAL A 160 2.66 8.55 -10.94
CA VAL A 160 2.23 9.69 -10.14
C VAL A 160 0.76 10.00 -10.42
N LEU A 161 0.05 10.37 -9.37
CA LEU A 161 -1.31 10.93 -9.48
C LEU A 161 -1.26 12.34 -8.93
N THR A 162 -1.63 13.32 -9.73
CA THR A 162 -1.75 14.69 -9.28
C THR A 162 -3.10 14.88 -8.60
N LEU A 163 -3.07 15.44 -7.40
CA LEU A 163 -4.29 15.69 -6.64
C LEU A 163 -4.71 17.14 -6.85
N ASP A 164 -5.94 17.29 -7.34
CA ASP A 164 -6.41 18.56 -7.72
C ASP A 164 -7.39 19.04 -6.74
N GLY A 165 -7.07 18.92 -5.55
CA GLY A 165 -7.95 19.03 -4.44
C GLY A 165 -8.74 20.29 -4.34
N LYS A 166 -8.29 21.30 -5.02
CA LYS A 166 -8.94 22.41 -4.80
C LYS A 166 -9.88 22.70 -5.74
N GLU A 167 -9.99 22.14 -6.55
CA GLU A 167 -10.80 22.38 -7.39
C GLU A 167 -11.89 22.64 -7.11
N SER A 168 -12.25 22.48 -6.82
CA SER A 168 -13.25 22.65 -6.49
C SER A 168 -13.77 23.60 -6.51
N ALA A 169 -13.50 23.95 -6.63
CA ALA A 169 -14.06 25.01 -6.52
C ALA A 169 -15.11 25.39 -7.02
#